data_47090ffc3291038d4655ac0ce55daaa6
#
_entry.id   47090ffc3291038d4655ac0ce55daaa6
#
_cell.length_a   1.000
_cell.length_b   1.000
_cell.length_c   1.000
_cell.angle_alpha   90.00
_cell.angle_beta   90.00
_cell.angle_gamma   90.00
#
_symmetry.space_group_name_H-M   'P 1'
#
loop_
_entity.id
_entity.type
_entity.pdbx_description
1 polymer ?
#
loop_
_entity_poly.entity_id
_entity_poly.type
_entity_poly.pdbx_seq_one_letter_code
_entity_poly.pdbx_strand_id
1 'polypeptide(L)'
;MCFDATHCPRRTTATQTSGDDFFGLMTQRLAPEGGLIPEARLRERWLQQGWQPQELDDLLRGDRLRSITQGSQRWLPAFQLHADGCTPRADVSVVAEELAGAMDAAEILAWFACRNAALNDETPIARLRTGLSAVLDVARLDRFIASA
;
A
#
# COMPACT_ATOMS: atom_id res chain seq x y z
N MET A 1 -4.03 -27.58 1.29
CA MET A 1 -3.47 -26.79 2.40
C MET A 1 -4.04 -25.39 2.33
N CYS A 2 -4.98 -25.11 3.19
CA CYS A 2 -5.49 -23.76 3.29
C CYS A 2 -4.44 -22.92 3.99
N PHE A 3 -3.73 -22.12 3.24
CA PHE A 3 -3.05 -20.99 3.83
C PHE A 3 -4.12 -20.15 4.49
N ASP A 4 -3.96 -19.94 5.78
CA ASP A 4 -4.82 -19.05 6.52
C ASP A 4 -4.60 -17.64 5.96
N ALA A 5 -5.44 -17.26 4.99
CA ALA A 5 -5.36 -15.98 4.31
C ALA A 5 -5.74 -14.81 5.24
N THR A 6 -6.07 -15.10 6.49
CA THR A 6 -6.48 -14.11 7.47
C THR A 6 -5.30 -13.54 8.24
N HIS A 7 -4.13 -14.17 8.14
CA HIS A 7 -2.95 -13.69 8.86
C HIS A 7 -2.10 -12.79 7.97
N CYS A 8 -2.38 -11.52 8.01
CA CYS A 8 -1.44 -10.52 7.52
C CYS A 8 -0.27 -10.48 8.50
N PRO A 9 0.97 -10.67 8.03
CA PRO A 9 2.11 -10.60 8.93
C PRO A 9 2.25 -9.17 9.44
N ARG A 10 1.67 -8.92 10.59
CA ARG A 10 2.06 -7.73 11.34
C ARG A 10 3.54 -7.89 11.67
N ARG A 11 4.28 -6.86 11.42
CA ARG A 11 5.68 -6.79 11.84
C ARG A 11 5.71 -6.94 13.34
N THR A 12 5.80 -8.18 13.80
CA THR A 12 6.16 -8.41 15.19
C THR A 12 7.67 -8.23 15.29
N THR A 13 8.10 -7.45 16.22
CA THR A 13 9.50 -7.13 16.53
C THR A 13 10.41 -8.35 16.72
N ALA A 14 9.85 -9.57 16.77
CA ALA A 14 10.58 -10.81 17.05
C ALA A 14 10.94 -11.63 15.82
N THR A 15 10.37 -11.34 14.64
CA THR A 15 10.70 -12.02 13.39
C THR A 15 11.00 -10.98 12.34
N GLN A 16 12.29 -10.75 12.13
CA GLN A 16 12.72 -10.07 10.92
C GLN A 16 12.43 -11.01 9.74
N THR A 17 11.24 -10.87 9.19
CA THR A 17 10.98 -11.34 7.84
C THR A 17 12.00 -10.60 6.98
N SER A 18 12.86 -11.32 6.28
CA SER A 18 13.85 -10.66 5.43
C SER A 18 13.11 -9.74 4.46
N GLY A 19 13.70 -8.61 4.08
CA GLY A 19 13.09 -7.69 3.13
C GLY A 19 12.66 -8.39 1.84
N ASP A 20 13.36 -9.46 1.47
CA ASP A 20 13.05 -10.29 0.29
C ASP A 20 11.75 -11.07 0.45
N ASP A 21 11.48 -11.63 1.63
CA ASP A 21 10.23 -12.34 1.92
C ASP A 21 9.04 -11.40 1.89
N PHE A 22 9.19 -10.22 2.45
CA PHE A 22 8.15 -9.18 2.41
C PHE A 22 7.87 -8.74 0.97
N PHE A 23 8.92 -8.48 0.19
CA PHE A 23 8.77 -8.10 -1.21
C PHE A 23 8.07 -9.18 -2.02
N GLY A 24 8.46 -10.45 -1.85
CA GLY A 24 7.82 -11.58 -2.51
C GLY A 24 6.36 -11.72 -2.17
N LEU A 25 6.02 -11.57 -0.89
CA LEU A 25 4.64 -11.59 -0.41
C LEU A 25 3.81 -10.48 -1.03
N MET A 26 4.33 -9.26 -1.04
CA MET A 26 3.62 -8.10 -1.60
C MET A 26 3.47 -8.20 -3.12
N THR A 27 4.48 -8.72 -3.82
CA THR A 27 4.40 -8.99 -5.26
C THR A 27 3.23 -9.94 -5.57
N GLN A 28 3.12 -11.00 -4.80
CA GLN A 28 2.06 -11.99 -4.97
C GLN A 28 0.68 -11.41 -4.65
N ARG A 29 0.54 -10.73 -3.54
CA ARG A 29 -0.75 -10.19 -3.08
C ARG A 29 -1.25 -9.03 -3.94
N LEU A 30 -0.36 -8.22 -4.46
CA LEU A 30 -0.71 -7.06 -5.27
C LEU A 30 -0.84 -7.37 -6.77
N ALA A 31 -0.45 -8.55 -7.23
CA ALA A 31 -0.55 -8.93 -8.63
C ALA A 31 -1.95 -8.69 -9.24
N PRO A 32 -3.06 -9.06 -8.56
CA PRO A 32 -4.41 -8.77 -9.09
C PRO A 32 -4.75 -7.28 -9.15
N GLU A 33 -4.01 -6.45 -8.43
CA GLU A 33 -4.26 -5.01 -8.30
C GLU A 33 -3.26 -4.16 -9.09
N GLY A 34 -2.66 -4.73 -10.13
CA GLY A 34 -1.70 -4.06 -10.99
C GLY A 34 -0.24 -4.25 -10.59
N GLY A 35 0.03 -4.92 -9.48
CA GLY A 35 1.38 -5.28 -9.04
C GLY A 35 2.21 -4.11 -8.53
N LEU A 36 3.53 -4.27 -8.63
CA LEU A 36 4.52 -3.29 -8.20
C LEU A 36 5.19 -2.68 -9.43
N ILE A 37 5.36 -1.37 -9.42
CA ILE A 37 5.97 -0.62 -10.52
C ILE A 37 7.34 -0.13 -10.08
N PRO A 38 8.43 -0.43 -10.82
CA PRO A 38 9.73 0.18 -10.53
C PRO A 38 9.64 1.71 -10.61
N GLU A 39 10.27 2.41 -9.67
CA GLU A 39 10.25 3.88 -9.63
C GLU A 39 10.72 4.49 -10.96
N ALA A 40 11.75 3.91 -11.58
CA ALA A 40 12.28 4.41 -12.85
C ALA A 40 11.22 4.39 -13.97
N ARG A 41 10.38 3.34 -13.99
CA ARG A 41 9.29 3.24 -14.98
C ARG A 41 8.20 4.26 -14.73
N LEU A 42 7.87 4.51 -13.48
CA LEU A 42 6.89 5.53 -13.13
C LEU A 42 7.38 6.93 -13.50
N ARG A 43 8.66 7.22 -13.27
CA ARG A 43 9.28 8.47 -13.68
C ARG A 43 9.20 8.67 -15.20
N GLU A 44 9.48 7.63 -15.99
CA GLU A 44 9.34 7.66 -17.45
C GLU A 44 7.92 8.04 -17.87
N ARG A 45 6.91 7.38 -17.28
CA ARG A 45 5.50 7.68 -17.59
C ARG A 45 5.14 9.12 -17.28
N TRP A 46 5.59 9.62 -16.13
CA TRP A 46 5.32 10.98 -15.71
C TRP A 46 5.93 11.99 -16.66
N LEU A 47 7.20 11.78 -17.07
CA LEU A 47 7.86 12.62 -18.05
C LEU A 47 7.13 12.64 -19.40
N GLN A 48 6.66 11.49 -19.85
CA GLN A 48 5.90 11.37 -21.10
C GLN A 48 4.56 12.12 -21.04
N GLN A 49 3.98 12.25 -19.85
CA GLN A 49 2.74 13.00 -19.66
C GLN A 49 2.96 14.48 -19.33
N GLY A 50 4.19 14.94 -19.36
CA GLY A 50 4.51 16.33 -19.09
C GLY A 50 4.67 16.70 -17.62
N TRP A 51 4.70 15.71 -16.73
CA TRP A 51 4.94 15.95 -15.30
C TRP A 51 6.43 16.22 -15.06
N GLN A 52 6.71 16.99 -14.02
CA GLN A 52 8.09 17.29 -13.64
C GLN A 52 8.63 16.18 -12.71
N PRO A 53 9.93 15.78 -12.84
CA PRO A 53 10.53 14.79 -11.96
C PRO A 53 10.43 15.16 -10.48
N GLN A 54 10.45 16.45 -10.19
CA GLN A 54 10.35 16.97 -8.83
C GLN A 54 8.99 16.67 -8.18
N GLU A 55 7.92 16.60 -8.97
CA GLU A 55 6.59 16.26 -8.46
C GLU A 55 6.55 14.85 -7.89
N LEU A 56 7.23 13.90 -8.52
CA LEU A 56 7.36 12.54 -7.99
C LEU A 56 8.16 12.53 -6.69
N ASP A 57 9.26 13.27 -6.63
CA ASP A 57 10.07 13.37 -5.42
C ASP A 57 9.25 13.97 -4.26
N ASP A 58 8.46 14.98 -4.53
CA ASP A 58 7.60 15.61 -3.53
C ASP A 58 6.51 14.66 -3.03
N LEU A 59 5.91 13.87 -3.92
CA LEU A 59 4.92 12.87 -3.54
C LEU A 59 5.50 11.77 -2.65
N LEU A 60 6.70 11.32 -2.96
CA LEU A 60 7.40 10.29 -2.18
C LEU A 60 7.83 10.83 -0.80
N ARG A 61 8.27 12.08 -0.73
CA ARG A 61 8.63 12.72 0.54
C ARG A 61 7.44 13.04 1.42
N GLY A 62 6.32 13.40 0.80
CA GLY A 62 5.09 13.74 1.51
C GLY A 62 4.26 12.55 1.96
N ASP A 63 4.76 11.32 1.79
CA ASP A 63 4.07 10.07 2.11
C ASP A 63 2.72 9.89 1.40
N ARG A 64 2.51 10.59 0.30
CA ARG A 64 1.33 10.40 -0.54
C ARG A 64 1.41 9.12 -1.38
N LEU A 65 2.62 8.77 -1.80
CA LEU A 65 2.92 7.52 -2.46
C LEU A 65 3.91 6.74 -1.60
N ARG A 66 3.52 5.56 -1.19
CA ARG A 66 4.37 4.69 -0.39
C ARG A 66 5.07 3.69 -1.29
N SER A 67 6.30 3.36 -0.95
CA SER A 67 7.15 2.49 -1.74
C SER A 67 7.70 1.34 -0.90
N ILE A 68 8.12 0.30 -1.61
CA ILE A 68 8.85 -0.83 -1.03
C ILE A 68 10.25 -0.83 -1.63
N THR A 69 11.27 -0.84 -0.79
CA THR A 69 12.65 -0.90 -1.23
C THR A 69 13.12 -2.35 -1.25
N GLN A 70 13.68 -2.77 -2.39
CA GLN A 70 14.33 -4.07 -2.53
C GLN A 70 15.72 -3.85 -3.07
N GLY A 71 16.73 -4.14 -2.26
CA GLY A 71 18.11 -3.81 -2.60
C GLY A 71 18.26 -2.30 -2.78
N SER A 72 18.76 -1.87 -3.94
CA SER A 72 18.91 -0.45 -4.29
C SER A 72 17.71 0.09 -5.07
N GLN A 73 16.70 -0.72 -5.32
CA GLN A 73 15.57 -0.35 -6.16
C GLN A 73 14.32 -0.09 -5.33
N ARG A 74 13.57 0.94 -5.72
CA ARG A 74 12.31 1.30 -5.10
C ARG A 74 11.16 0.91 -6.01
N TRP A 75 10.12 0.31 -5.41
CA TRP A 75 8.94 -0.18 -6.11
C TRP A 75 7.70 0.47 -5.52
N LEU A 76 6.78 0.88 -6.40
CA LEU A 76 5.53 1.51 -5.98
C LEU A 76 4.34 0.61 -6.33
N PRO A 77 3.49 0.28 -5.34
CA PRO A 77 2.25 -0.44 -5.62
C PRO A 77 1.33 0.36 -6.54
N ALA A 78 0.88 -0.28 -7.61
CA ALA A 78 0.05 0.36 -8.63
C ALA A 78 -1.34 0.77 -8.10
N PHE A 79 -1.85 0.11 -7.07
CA PHE A 79 -3.17 0.41 -6.53
C PHE A 79 -3.29 1.84 -5.97
N GLN A 80 -2.17 2.48 -5.66
CA GLN A 80 -2.13 3.86 -5.18
C GLN A 80 -2.42 4.89 -6.28
N LEU A 81 -2.41 4.44 -7.52
CA LEU A 81 -2.59 5.29 -8.69
C LEU A 81 -3.95 5.02 -9.35
N HIS A 82 -4.48 6.04 -10.00
CA HIS A 82 -5.66 5.87 -10.86
C HIS A 82 -5.34 5.01 -12.08
N ALA A 83 -6.34 4.70 -12.88
CA ALA A 83 -6.21 3.87 -14.08
C ALA A 83 -5.25 4.45 -15.12
N ASP A 84 -4.95 5.75 -15.07
CA ASP A 84 -3.95 6.40 -15.91
C ASP A 84 -2.51 5.94 -15.59
N GLY A 85 -2.32 5.28 -14.45
CA GLY A 85 -1.01 4.80 -14.02
C GLY A 85 -0.08 5.90 -13.50
N CYS A 86 -0.58 7.10 -13.25
CA CYS A 86 0.22 8.26 -12.89
C CYS A 86 -0.35 9.09 -11.74
N THR A 87 -1.67 9.29 -11.71
CA THR A 87 -2.29 10.18 -10.73
C THR A 87 -2.55 9.46 -9.40
N PRO A 88 -2.03 9.96 -8.26
CA PRO A 88 -2.31 9.36 -6.96
C PRO A 88 -3.79 9.37 -6.62
N ARG A 89 -4.28 8.28 -6.04
CA ARG A 89 -5.66 8.16 -5.61
C ARG A 89 -5.87 8.82 -4.25
N ALA A 90 -6.79 9.78 -4.19
CA ALA A 90 -7.09 10.51 -2.97
C ALA A 90 -7.69 9.60 -1.88
N ASP A 91 -8.53 8.63 -2.25
CA ASP A 91 -9.14 7.70 -1.29
C ASP A 91 -8.09 6.83 -0.59
N VAL A 92 -7.10 6.33 -1.33
CA VAL A 92 -5.97 5.59 -0.74
C VAL A 92 -5.16 6.48 0.20
N SER A 93 -4.86 7.70 -0.22
CA SER A 93 -4.09 8.65 0.59
C SER A 93 -4.77 8.97 1.92
N VAL A 94 -6.06 9.20 1.91
CA VAL A 94 -6.84 9.51 3.13
C VAL A 94 -6.78 8.35 4.12
N VAL A 95 -6.98 7.12 3.65
CA VAL A 95 -6.91 5.93 4.51
C VAL A 95 -5.49 5.72 5.03
N ALA A 96 -4.50 5.87 4.18
CA ALA A 96 -3.09 5.70 4.55
C ALA A 96 -2.65 6.74 5.59
N GLU A 97 -3.09 7.99 5.46
CA GLU A 97 -2.82 9.04 6.46
C GLU A 97 -3.42 8.70 7.82
N GLU A 98 -4.61 8.14 7.83
CA GLU A 98 -5.25 7.68 9.08
C GLU A 98 -4.40 6.60 9.77
N LEU A 99 -3.87 5.65 9.01
CA LEU A 99 -3.03 4.57 9.54
C LEU A 99 -1.62 5.02 9.92
N ALA A 100 -1.12 6.09 9.33
CA ALA A 100 0.24 6.59 9.55
C ALA A 100 0.50 7.02 11.00
N GLY A 101 -0.56 7.26 11.77
CA GLY A 101 -0.45 7.56 13.19
C GLY A 101 0.04 6.37 14.05
N ALA A 102 -0.07 5.15 13.54
CA ALA A 102 0.22 3.92 14.30
C ALA A 102 1.02 2.87 13.51
N MET A 103 1.23 3.07 12.22
CA MET A 103 1.85 2.09 11.33
C MET A 103 2.91 2.73 10.45
N ASP A 104 3.98 1.99 10.15
CA ASP A 104 4.98 2.42 9.17
C ASP A 104 4.49 2.16 7.73
N ALA A 105 5.27 2.62 6.74
CA ALA A 105 4.88 2.49 5.34
C ALA A 105 4.67 1.03 4.91
N ALA A 106 5.54 0.12 5.34
CA ALA A 106 5.42 -1.31 5.01
C ALA A 106 4.17 -1.92 5.63
N GLU A 107 3.86 -1.60 6.88
CA GLU A 107 2.66 -2.06 7.57
C GLU A 107 1.39 -1.54 6.90
N ILE A 108 1.38 -0.29 6.47
CA ILE A 108 0.25 0.32 5.76
C ILE A 108 0.01 -0.41 4.43
N LEU A 109 1.05 -0.65 3.65
CA LEU A 109 0.91 -1.36 2.37
C LEU A 109 0.41 -2.79 2.58
N ALA A 110 0.92 -3.48 3.59
CA ALA A 110 0.44 -4.81 3.94
C ALA A 110 -1.03 -4.79 4.39
N TRP A 111 -1.44 -3.78 5.15
CA TRP A 111 -2.82 -3.61 5.59
C TRP A 111 -3.79 -3.54 4.40
N PHE A 112 -3.45 -2.76 3.38
CA PHE A 112 -4.29 -2.65 2.17
C PHE A 112 -4.41 -3.97 1.40
N ALA A 113 -3.37 -4.77 1.40
CA ALA A 113 -3.28 -5.99 0.61
C ALA A 113 -3.79 -7.24 1.32
N CYS A 114 -4.10 -7.15 2.61
CA CYS A 114 -4.56 -8.27 3.42
C CYS A 114 -6.07 -8.27 3.59
N ARG A 115 -6.67 -9.46 3.62
CA ARG A 115 -8.08 -9.60 3.95
C ARG A 115 -8.34 -9.10 5.36
N ASN A 116 -9.46 -8.43 5.54
CA ASN A 116 -9.85 -7.84 6.82
C ASN A 116 -11.22 -8.36 7.22
N ALA A 117 -11.28 -8.99 8.39
CA ALA A 117 -12.52 -9.57 8.90
C ALA A 117 -13.63 -8.51 9.07
N ALA A 118 -13.25 -7.28 9.42
CA ALA A 118 -14.21 -6.17 9.55
C ALA A 118 -14.75 -5.68 8.20
N LEU A 119 -14.17 -6.13 7.10
CA LEU A 119 -14.62 -5.84 5.73
C LEU A 119 -15.15 -7.11 5.04
N ASN A 120 -15.74 -8.03 5.78
CA ASN A 120 -16.26 -9.30 5.27
C ASN A 120 -15.20 -10.14 4.55
N ASP A 121 -13.98 -10.17 5.09
CA ASP A 121 -12.82 -10.86 4.52
C ASP A 121 -12.39 -10.36 3.14
N GLU A 122 -12.83 -9.18 2.74
CA GLU A 122 -12.29 -8.50 1.57
C GLU A 122 -11.00 -7.76 1.93
N THR A 123 -10.14 -7.54 0.94
CA THR A 123 -9.01 -6.64 1.14
C THR A 123 -9.52 -5.19 1.16
N PRO A 124 -8.87 -4.29 1.91
CA PRO A 124 -9.21 -2.86 1.83
C PRO A 124 -9.13 -2.30 0.41
N ILE A 125 -8.18 -2.77 -0.42
CA ILE A 125 -8.09 -2.35 -1.83
C ILE A 125 -9.37 -2.70 -2.59
N ALA A 126 -9.84 -3.95 -2.47
CA ALA A 126 -11.06 -4.39 -3.13
C ALA A 126 -12.28 -3.62 -2.63
N ARG A 127 -12.36 -3.40 -1.33
CA ARG A 127 -13.48 -2.71 -0.71
C ARG A 127 -13.57 -1.23 -1.09
N LEU A 128 -12.44 -0.57 -1.36
CA LEU A 128 -12.42 0.82 -1.83
C LEU A 128 -13.20 1.01 -3.14
N ARG A 129 -13.34 -0.04 -3.95
CA ARG A 129 -14.14 0.03 -5.19
C ARG A 129 -15.60 0.30 -4.94
N THR A 130 -16.12 -0.09 -3.78
CA THR A 130 -17.54 0.11 -3.40
C THR A 130 -17.76 1.30 -2.50
N GLY A 131 -16.71 1.88 -1.95
CA GLY A 131 -16.81 3.11 -1.16
C GLY A 131 -15.68 3.27 -0.14
N LEU A 132 -15.39 4.52 0.13
CA LEU A 132 -14.33 4.91 1.06
C LEU A 132 -14.75 4.75 2.53
N SER A 133 -16.01 5.01 2.85
CA SER A 133 -16.48 5.14 4.23
C SER A 133 -16.19 3.93 5.10
N ALA A 134 -16.53 2.72 4.61
CA ALA A 134 -16.32 1.48 5.36
C ALA A 134 -14.83 1.21 5.60
N VAL A 135 -13.99 1.46 4.60
CA VAL A 135 -12.54 1.25 4.72
C VAL A 135 -11.93 2.24 5.71
N LEU A 136 -12.36 3.50 5.66
CA LEU A 136 -11.88 4.52 6.57
C LEU A 136 -12.26 4.23 8.03
N ASP A 137 -13.48 3.76 8.27
CA ASP A 137 -13.93 3.37 9.60
C ASP A 137 -13.09 2.21 10.16
N VAL A 138 -12.78 1.22 9.34
CA VAL A 138 -11.92 0.10 9.76
C VAL A 138 -10.48 0.57 9.99
N ALA A 139 -9.98 1.47 9.17
CA ALA A 139 -8.64 2.06 9.38
C ALA A 139 -8.55 2.78 10.73
N ARG A 140 -9.58 3.54 11.08
CA ARG A 140 -9.64 4.21 12.38
C ARG A 140 -9.65 3.23 13.54
N LEU A 141 -10.43 2.16 13.41
CA LEU A 141 -10.48 1.10 14.41
C LEU A 141 -9.12 0.42 14.57
N ASP A 142 -8.50 0.04 13.46
CA ASP A 142 -7.22 -0.64 13.49
C ASP A 142 -6.10 0.27 14.01
N ARG A 143 -6.13 1.54 13.68
CA ARG A 143 -5.24 2.54 14.27
C ARG A 143 -5.39 2.60 15.79
N PHE A 144 -6.61 2.65 16.27
CA PHE A 144 -6.90 2.68 17.71
C PHE A 144 -6.36 1.44 18.41
N ILE A 145 -6.58 0.27 17.84
CA ILE A 145 -6.10 -1.01 18.38
C ILE A 145 -4.56 -1.04 18.38
N ALA A 146 -3.93 -0.59 17.31
CA ALA A 146 -2.47 -0.59 17.17
C ALA A 146 -1.79 0.42 18.12
N SER A 147 -2.51 1.47 18.53
CA SER A 147 -2.00 2.51 19.44
C SER A 147 -2.20 2.17 20.92
N ALA A 148 -2.97 1.15 21.21
CA ALA A 148 -3.31 0.77 22.59
C ALA A 148 -2.16 0.07 23.32
#